data_bb1abb782327a577b35955c2d7c2fa7b
#
_entry.id   bb1abb782327a577b35955c2d7c2fa7b
#
_cell.length_a   1.000
_cell.length_b   1.000
_cell.length_c   1.000
_cell.angle_alpha   90.00
_cell.angle_beta   90.00
_cell.angle_gamma   90.00
#
_symmetry.space_group_name_H-M   'P 1'
#
loop_
_entity.id
_entity.type
_entity.pdbx_description
1 polymer ?
#
loop_
_entity_poly.entity_id
_entity_poly.type
_entity_poly.pdbx_seq_one_letter_code
_entity_poly.pdbx_strand_id
1 'polypeptide(L)'
;MSENCNYAPVEKVILIDDRRIEIYWGEQMRRADNENDYLVKYKGEVQELVHWTSDMTWDYGTVYQKESMRTTLSLVHPVDPECAGEVTVQVVGKLTDVKDRPADNEKVYQTVYQPYYVVRKKGTSGIVVKAGEKTTPAVVDKALAIIDMMLEKIPEVAEELVRRGAEVSVFGLLENAYDVPEHRMGYLLATRHVAGYGGEMTNPASSISEANVIRLRTGRYATSYPNEMILVHEFGHAIHLVGMNGLKDQTLADMIRKDMS
;
A
#
# COMPACT_ATOMS: atom_id res chain seq x y z
N MET A 1 31.33 -22.97 -3.98
CA MET A 1 31.34 -22.37 -5.33
C MET A 1 30.88 -20.95 -5.16
N SER A 2 31.77 -19.97 -5.31
CA SER A 2 31.43 -18.55 -5.17
C SER A 2 30.60 -18.15 -6.39
N GLU A 3 29.29 -17.95 -6.17
CA GLU A 3 28.45 -17.32 -7.17
C GLU A 3 29.03 -15.92 -7.47
N ASN A 4 29.07 -15.58 -8.73
CA ASN A 4 29.62 -14.35 -9.28
C ASN A 4 29.07 -13.14 -8.53
N CYS A 5 29.91 -12.51 -7.70
CA CYS A 5 29.61 -11.28 -6.98
C CYS A 5 29.50 -10.04 -7.89
N ASN A 6 29.28 -10.19 -9.19
CA ASN A 6 29.25 -9.09 -10.15
C ASN A 6 27.92 -8.35 -10.22
N TYR A 7 26.84 -8.94 -9.73
CA TYR A 7 25.50 -8.37 -9.76
C TYR A 7 24.97 -8.07 -8.37
N ALA A 8 24.06 -7.10 -8.29
CA ALA A 8 23.28 -6.86 -7.09
C ALA A 8 22.41 -8.09 -6.78
N PRO A 9 22.50 -8.68 -5.59
CA PRO A 9 21.80 -9.92 -5.29
C PRO A 9 20.30 -9.67 -5.10
N VAL A 10 19.46 -10.51 -5.70
CA VAL A 10 18.03 -10.61 -5.40
C VAL A 10 17.84 -11.83 -4.52
N GLU A 11 17.33 -11.63 -3.31
CA GLU A 11 17.08 -12.71 -2.36
C GLU A 11 15.79 -13.47 -2.69
N LYS A 12 14.72 -12.73 -2.97
CA LYS A 12 13.42 -13.30 -3.35
C LYS A 12 12.55 -12.29 -4.09
N VAL A 13 11.61 -12.81 -4.87
CA VAL A 13 10.53 -12.06 -5.48
C VAL A 13 9.23 -12.73 -5.09
N ILE A 14 8.32 -11.99 -4.46
CA ILE A 14 7.07 -12.54 -3.94
C ILE A 14 5.86 -11.77 -4.44
N LEU A 15 4.77 -12.47 -4.66
CA LEU A 15 3.45 -11.90 -4.84
C LEU A 15 2.79 -11.81 -3.45
N ILE A 16 2.47 -10.62 -2.98
CA ILE A 16 1.94 -10.40 -1.62
C ILE A 16 0.42 -10.29 -1.57
N ASP A 17 -0.19 -10.01 -2.71
CA ASP A 17 -1.63 -10.07 -2.95
C ASP A 17 -1.89 -10.19 -4.46
N ASP A 18 -3.12 -10.03 -4.89
CA ASP A 18 -3.51 -10.14 -6.30
C ASP A 18 -2.98 -9.02 -7.22
N ARG A 19 -2.36 -7.98 -6.65
CA ARG A 19 -1.88 -6.80 -7.40
C ARG A 19 -0.45 -6.36 -7.09
N ARG A 20 0.18 -6.90 -6.04
CA ARG A 20 1.47 -6.36 -5.58
C ARG A 20 2.56 -7.41 -5.51
N ILE A 21 3.69 -7.04 -6.08
CA ILE A 21 4.91 -7.84 -6.11
C ILE A 21 5.97 -7.12 -5.31
N GLU A 22 6.67 -7.85 -4.45
CA GLU A 22 7.84 -7.33 -3.74
C GLU A 22 9.11 -8.04 -4.19
N ILE A 23 10.14 -7.25 -4.48
CA ILE A 23 11.50 -7.69 -4.73
C ILE A 23 12.31 -7.38 -3.48
N TYR A 24 12.90 -8.40 -2.88
CA TYR A 24 13.83 -8.26 -1.77
C TYR A 24 15.25 -8.36 -2.29
N TRP A 25 16.00 -7.31 -2.04
CA TRP A 25 17.40 -7.21 -2.45
C TRP A 25 18.30 -7.64 -1.30
N GLY A 26 19.37 -8.33 -1.60
CA GLY A 26 20.40 -8.71 -0.61
C GLY A 26 21.39 -7.59 -0.31
N GLU A 27 21.19 -6.41 -0.91
CA GLU A 27 21.94 -5.18 -0.66
C GLU A 27 21.01 -3.99 -0.94
N GLN A 28 21.34 -2.82 -0.39
CA GLN A 28 20.59 -1.60 -0.65
C GLN A 28 20.73 -1.18 -2.11
N MET A 29 19.60 -0.94 -2.76
CA MET A 29 19.53 -0.50 -4.16
C MET A 29 19.33 1.00 -4.25
N ARG A 30 19.97 1.63 -5.23
CA ARG A 30 19.76 3.04 -5.57
C ARG A 30 18.64 3.13 -6.60
N ARG A 31 17.63 3.98 -6.32
CA ARG A 31 16.55 4.33 -7.26
C ARG A 31 15.80 3.13 -7.85
N ALA A 32 15.57 2.11 -7.05
CA ALA A 32 14.89 0.89 -7.50
C ALA A 32 13.35 0.98 -7.42
N ASP A 33 12.80 2.18 -7.31
CA ASP A 33 11.38 2.48 -7.14
C ASP A 33 10.69 2.95 -8.45
N ASN A 34 11.43 3.10 -9.55
CA ASN A 34 10.87 3.47 -10.84
C ASN A 34 10.29 2.23 -11.54
N GLU A 35 8.98 2.19 -11.74
CA GLU A 35 8.27 1.08 -12.40
C GLU A 35 8.76 0.80 -13.82
N ASN A 36 9.27 1.82 -14.53
CA ASN A 36 9.80 1.66 -15.89
C ASN A 36 11.10 0.82 -15.96
N ASP A 37 11.72 0.58 -14.81
CA ASP A 37 12.92 -0.27 -14.71
C ASP A 37 12.59 -1.76 -14.61
N TYR A 38 11.29 -2.12 -14.69
CA TYR A 38 10.83 -3.50 -14.53
C TYR A 38 9.91 -3.94 -15.67
N LEU A 39 10.07 -5.19 -16.07
CA LEU A 39 9.15 -5.90 -16.95
C LEU A 39 8.46 -7.01 -16.15
N VAL A 40 7.15 -6.89 -15.98
CA VAL A 40 6.34 -7.94 -15.34
C VAL A 40 5.51 -8.65 -16.39
N LYS A 41 5.46 -9.99 -16.30
CA LYS A 41 4.59 -10.81 -17.14
C LYS A 41 3.75 -11.73 -16.27
N TYR A 42 2.52 -11.95 -16.70
CA TYR A 42 1.63 -12.98 -16.14
C TYR A 42 1.14 -13.87 -17.26
N LYS A 43 1.36 -15.19 -17.14
CA LYS A 43 1.06 -16.17 -18.21
C LYS A 43 1.68 -15.80 -19.57
N GLY A 44 2.86 -15.17 -19.54
CA GLY A 44 3.58 -14.73 -20.73
C GLY A 44 3.19 -13.34 -21.24
N GLU A 45 2.06 -12.79 -20.84
CA GLU A 45 1.55 -11.47 -21.24
C GLU A 45 2.12 -10.37 -20.36
N VAL A 46 2.58 -9.27 -20.99
CA VAL A 46 3.10 -8.10 -20.27
C VAL A 46 2.00 -7.45 -19.46
N GLN A 47 2.30 -7.18 -18.21
CA GLN A 47 1.40 -6.50 -17.27
C GLN A 47 1.76 -5.02 -17.17
N GLU A 48 0.73 -4.19 -17.14
CA GLU A 48 0.87 -2.76 -16.88
C GLU A 48 1.09 -2.53 -15.38
N LEU A 49 2.09 -1.74 -15.06
CA LEU A 49 2.39 -1.30 -13.71
C LEU A 49 1.74 0.05 -13.43
N VAL A 50 1.32 0.26 -12.20
CA VAL A 50 0.81 1.55 -11.77
C VAL A 50 1.95 2.56 -11.79
N HIS A 51 1.80 3.60 -12.62
CA HIS A 51 2.72 4.72 -12.61
C HIS A 51 2.44 5.60 -11.40
N TRP A 52 3.38 5.63 -10.51
CA TRP A 52 3.39 6.61 -9.45
C TRP A 52 3.90 7.92 -10.04
N THR A 53 2.99 8.75 -10.49
CA THR A 53 3.36 10.05 -11.03
C THR A 53 4.06 10.86 -9.95
N SER A 54 5.17 11.47 -10.32
CA SER A 54 5.92 12.42 -9.51
C SER A 54 5.13 13.65 -9.06
N ASP A 55 3.86 13.74 -9.44
CA ASP A 55 2.92 14.78 -9.00
C ASP A 55 2.58 14.68 -7.51
N MET A 56 2.92 13.56 -6.88
CA MET A 56 3.02 13.46 -5.43
C MET A 56 4.38 13.92 -4.90
N THR A 57 5.08 14.76 -5.62
CA THR A 57 6.10 15.62 -5.04
C THR A 57 5.40 16.61 -4.11
N TRP A 58 4.98 16.10 -2.97
CA TRP A 58 4.77 16.96 -1.84
C TRP A 58 6.07 17.72 -1.67
N ASP A 59 6.01 19.03 -1.83
CA ASP A 59 7.13 19.95 -1.77
C ASP A 59 7.69 20.06 -0.33
N TYR A 60 8.00 18.91 0.24
CA TYR A 60 8.76 18.78 1.48
C TYR A 60 10.26 18.74 1.18
N GLY A 61 10.72 19.67 0.33
CA GLY A 61 12.13 19.91 0.08
C GLY A 61 12.97 18.64 -0.01
N THR A 62 13.28 18.25 -1.24
CA THR A 62 14.09 17.08 -1.58
C THR A 62 13.47 15.72 -1.25
N VAL A 63 12.85 15.15 -2.25
CA VAL A 63 12.58 13.71 -2.29
C VAL A 63 13.92 13.01 -2.33
N TYR A 64 14.33 12.48 -1.21
CA TYR A 64 15.46 11.59 -1.18
C TYR A 64 15.00 10.23 -1.67
N GLN A 65 15.47 9.85 -2.81
CA GLN A 65 15.40 8.47 -3.23
C GLN A 65 16.24 7.66 -2.26
N LYS A 66 15.55 6.97 -1.39
CA LYS A 66 16.20 6.19 -0.39
C LYS A 66 16.70 4.91 -1.03
N GLU A 67 17.94 4.62 -0.71
CA GLU A 67 18.48 3.30 -0.87
C GLU A 67 17.53 2.32 -0.16
N SER A 68 16.99 1.37 -0.87
CA SER A 68 16.01 0.41 -0.34
C SER A 68 16.48 -1.01 -0.54
N MET A 69 16.26 -1.83 0.47
CA MET A 69 16.42 -3.29 0.35
C MET A 69 15.16 -3.96 -0.21
N ARG A 70 14.13 -3.22 -0.53
CA ARG A 70 12.87 -3.75 -1.05
C ARG A 70 12.25 -2.79 -2.05
N THR A 71 11.77 -3.35 -3.17
CA THR A 71 10.95 -2.65 -4.16
C THR A 71 9.56 -3.26 -4.18
N THR A 72 8.52 -2.43 -4.22
CA THR A 72 7.14 -2.87 -4.40
C THR A 72 6.65 -2.40 -5.75
N LEU A 73 6.17 -3.33 -6.58
CA LEU A 73 5.53 -3.07 -7.87
C LEU A 73 4.04 -3.31 -7.73
N SER A 74 3.22 -2.40 -8.23
CA SER A 74 1.76 -2.52 -8.24
C SER A 74 1.25 -2.73 -9.65
N LEU A 75 0.42 -3.75 -9.84
CA LEU A 75 -0.22 -4.10 -11.11
C LEU A 75 -1.51 -3.28 -11.28
N VAL A 76 -1.77 -2.80 -12.48
CA VAL A 76 -3.05 -2.17 -12.84
C VAL A 76 -4.19 -3.18 -12.79
N HIS A 77 -3.94 -4.42 -13.25
CA HIS A 77 -4.92 -5.50 -13.25
C HIS A 77 -4.52 -6.60 -12.25
N PRO A 78 -5.52 -7.20 -11.54
CA PRO A 78 -5.23 -8.27 -10.61
C PRO A 78 -4.80 -9.55 -11.35
N VAL A 79 -3.94 -10.31 -10.70
CA VAL A 79 -3.54 -11.66 -11.10
C VAL A 79 -4.10 -12.68 -10.10
N ASP A 80 -4.22 -13.92 -10.52
CA ASP A 80 -4.61 -15.00 -9.61
C ASP A 80 -3.43 -15.40 -8.72
N PRO A 81 -3.51 -15.22 -7.39
CA PRO A 81 -2.43 -15.59 -6.49
C PRO A 81 -2.09 -17.09 -6.50
N GLU A 82 -3.05 -17.95 -6.85
CA GLU A 82 -2.82 -19.39 -6.99
C GLU A 82 -1.88 -19.70 -8.17
N CYS A 83 -1.82 -18.78 -9.14
CA CYS A 83 -0.93 -18.85 -10.29
C CYS A 83 0.33 -17.98 -10.12
N ALA A 84 0.76 -17.69 -8.90
CA ALA A 84 1.93 -16.83 -8.65
C ALA A 84 3.19 -17.27 -9.41
N GLY A 85 3.43 -18.56 -9.55
CA GLY A 85 4.56 -19.08 -10.33
C GLY A 85 4.53 -18.73 -11.83
N GLU A 86 3.39 -18.26 -12.36
CA GLU A 86 3.25 -17.75 -13.72
C GLU A 86 3.47 -16.22 -13.82
N VAL A 87 3.67 -15.57 -12.68
CA VAL A 87 4.07 -14.15 -12.60
C VAL A 87 5.60 -14.09 -12.59
N THR A 88 6.15 -13.36 -13.53
CA THR A 88 7.62 -13.20 -13.64
C THR A 88 8.00 -11.73 -13.64
N VAL A 89 9.16 -11.44 -13.07
CA VAL A 89 9.74 -10.10 -13.02
C VAL A 89 11.14 -10.13 -13.61
N GLN A 90 11.45 -9.16 -14.44
CA GLN A 90 12.77 -8.92 -14.99
C GLN A 90 13.14 -7.45 -14.76
N VAL A 91 14.35 -7.19 -14.29
CA VAL A 91 14.89 -5.83 -14.27
C VAL A 91 15.32 -5.48 -15.68
N VAL A 92 14.85 -4.35 -16.20
CA VAL A 92 15.22 -3.86 -17.54
C VAL A 92 15.96 -2.52 -17.48
N GLY A 93 15.86 -1.83 -16.35
CA GLY A 93 16.53 -0.56 -16.09
C GLY A 93 17.99 -0.71 -15.66
N LYS A 94 18.69 0.41 -15.61
CA LYS A 94 20.09 0.46 -15.19
C LYS A 94 20.19 0.71 -13.68
N LEU A 95 19.74 -0.27 -12.89
CA LEU A 95 19.81 -0.21 -11.44
C LEU A 95 21.17 -0.64 -10.93
N THR A 96 21.63 -0.01 -9.86
CA THR A 96 22.84 -0.40 -9.13
C THR A 96 22.57 -0.43 -7.63
N ASP A 97 23.32 -1.26 -6.93
CA ASP A 97 23.34 -1.21 -5.46
C ASP A 97 24.33 -0.15 -4.94
N VAL A 98 24.41 -0.02 -3.63
CA VAL A 98 25.34 0.92 -2.95
C VAL A 98 26.82 0.57 -3.15
N LYS A 99 27.12 -0.64 -3.64
CA LYS A 99 28.47 -1.10 -3.97
C LYS A 99 28.77 -0.99 -5.47
N ASP A 100 27.92 -0.26 -6.22
CA ASP A 100 28.02 -0.05 -7.67
C ASP A 100 27.89 -1.35 -8.51
N ARG A 101 27.32 -2.42 -7.95
CA ARG A 101 27.01 -3.64 -8.70
C ARG A 101 25.70 -3.45 -9.46
N PRO A 102 25.66 -3.73 -10.76
CA PRO A 102 24.43 -3.62 -11.53
C PRO A 102 23.42 -4.72 -11.15
N ALA A 103 22.14 -4.48 -11.36
CA ALA A 103 21.14 -5.54 -11.38
C ALA A 103 21.38 -6.46 -12.60
N ASP A 104 21.02 -7.74 -12.46
CA ASP A 104 21.09 -8.70 -13.57
C ASP A 104 19.87 -8.53 -14.48
N ASN A 105 20.06 -7.86 -15.61
CA ASN A 105 19.00 -7.55 -16.56
C ASN A 105 18.63 -8.75 -17.47
N GLU A 106 19.42 -9.82 -17.47
CA GLU A 106 19.11 -11.02 -18.24
C GLU A 106 18.28 -12.03 -17.45
N LYS A 107 18.31 -11.92 -16.12
CA LYS A 107 17.65 -12.85 -15.23
C LYS A 107 16.16 -12.56 -15.10
N VAL A 108 15.36 -13.59 -15.29
CA VAL A 108 13.92 -13.58 -15.06
C VAL A 108 13.62 -14.30 -13.74
N TYR A 109 12.93 -13.63 -12.85
CA TYR A 109 12.55 -14.14 -11.54
C TYR A 109 11.08 -14.56 -11.56
N GLN A 110 10.79 -15.78 -11.11
CA GLN A 110 9.43 -16.22 -10.83
C GLN A 110 9.02 -15.77 -9.44
N THR A 111 7.75 -15.40 -9.27
CA THR A 111 7.22 -15.04 -7.96
C THR A 111 6.73 -16.29 -7.21
N VAL A 112 6.69 -16.17 -5.89
CA VAL A 112 6.04 -17.12 -4.99
C VAL A 112 4.97 -16.35 -4.21
N TYR A 113 3.77 -16.92 -4.05
CA TYR A 113 2.73 -16.29 -3.26
C TYR A 113 3.09 -16.34 -1.77
N GLN A 114 3.25 -15.18 -1.19
CA GLN A 114 3.48 -15.01 0.24
C GLN A 114 2.62 -13.85 0.72
N PRO A 115 1.38 -14.09 1.17
CA PRO A 115 0.44 -13.03 1.50
C PRO A 115 0.96 -12.19 2.67
N TYR A 116 0.88 -10.88 2.54
CA TYR A 116 1.07 -9.96 3.65
C TYR A 116 -0.14 -9.97 4.58
N TYR A 117 -1.34 -9.97 3.99
CA TYR A 117 -2.58 -9.95 4.73
C TYR A 117 -3.08 -11.35 5.04
N VAL A 118 -3.16 -11.68 6.33
CA VAL A 118 -3.66 -12.97 6.82
C VAL A 118 -5.12 -12.90 7.29
N VAL A 119 -5.63 -11.69 7.50
CA VAL A 119 -7.03 -11.43 7.82
C VAL A 119 -7.61 -10.49 6.77
N ARG A 120 -8.72 -10.88 6.17
CA ARG A 120 -9.53 -10.04 5.27
C ARG A 120 -11.00 -10.26 5.60
N LYS A 121 -11.70 -9.18 5.91
CA LYS A 121 -13.15 -9.23 6.19
C LYS A 121 -13.85 -8.15 5.40
N LYS A 122 -15.00 -8.47 4.85
CA LYS A 122 -15.87 -7.56 4.12
C LYS A 122 -17.01 -7.10 5.01
N GLY A 123 -17.20 -5.79 5.12
CA GLY A 123 -18.30 -5.18 5.85
C GLY A 123 -19.63 -5.19 5.10
N THR A 124 -20.68 -4.73 5.76
CA THR A 124 -22.02 -4.55 5.15
C THR A 124 -22.02 -3.47 4.08
N SER A 125 -21.16 -2.47 4.20
CA SER A 125 -20.88 -1.45 3.18
C SER A 125 -20.19 -1.99 1.92
N GLY A 126 -19.69 -3.24 1.96
CA GLY A 126 -18.90 -3.82 0.90
C GLY A 126 -17.40 -3.53 0.97
N ILE A 127 -16.96 -2.63 1.85
CA ILE A 127 -15.55 -2.32 2.06
C ILE A 127 -14.83 -3.51 2.72
N VAL A 128 -13.63 -3.77 2.25
CA VAL A 128 -12.74 -4.79 2.85
C VAL A 128 -11.81 -4.13 3.84
N VAL A 129 -11.77 -4.68 5.07
CA VAL A 129 -10.73 -4.38 6.05
C VAL A 129 -9.81 -5.57 6.16
N LYS A 130 -8.50 -5.31 6.14
CA LYS A 130 -7.46 -6.34 6.10
C LYS A 130 -6.32 -6.02 7.06
N ALA A 131 -5.63 -7.07 7.51
CA ALA A 131 -4.54 -6.95 8.46
C ALA A 131 -3.47 -8.03 8.24
N GLY A 132 -2.22 -7.68 8.53
CA GLY A 132 -1.10 -8.61 8.55
C GLY A 132 -1.06 -9.46 9.83
N GLU A 133 -0.10 -10.38 9.86
CA GLU A 133 0.09 -11.33 10.98
C GLU A 133 0.33 -10.65 12.34
N LYS A 134 0.94 -9.46 12.32
CA LYS A 134 1.30 -8.72 13.54
C LYS A 134 0.15 -7.95 14.18
N THR A 135 -1.04 -8.03 13.60
CA THR A 135 -2.24 -7.31 14.05
C THR A 135 -3.20 -8.25 14.76
N THR A 136 -3.83 -7.80 15.83
CA THR A 136 -4.85 -8.58 16.52
C THR A 136 -6.12 -8.72 15.68
N PRO A 137 -6.61 -9.93 15.36
CA PRO A 137 -7.76 -10.11 14.46
C PRO A 137 -9.02 -9.36 14.87
N ALA A 138 -9.29 -9.23 16.18
CA ALA A 138 -10.46 -8.53 16.71
C ALA A 138 -10.51 -7.03 16.36
N VAL A 139 -9.35 -6.43 16.03
CA VAL A 139 -9.27 -5.02 15.62
C VAL A 139 -9.89 -4.81 14.25
N VAL A 140 -9.81 -5.80 13.37
CA VAL A 140 -10.44 -5.77 12.04
C VAL A 140 -11.95 -5.63 12.17
N ASP A 141 -12.59 -6.35 13.09
CA ASP A 141 -14.03 -6.28 13.33
C ASP A 141 -14.44 -4.89 13.85
N LYS A 142 -13.61 -4.33 14.73
CA LYS A 142 -13.86 -2.98 15.25
C LYS A 142 -13.71 -1.90 14.18
N ALA A 143 -12.71 -2.00 13.33
CA ALA A 143 -12.52 -1.10 12.20
C ALA A 143 -13.68 -1.20 11.21
N LEU A 144 -14.12 -2.41 10.87
CA LEU A 144 -15.29 -2.66 10.02
C LEU A 144 -16.55 -1.99 10.56
N ALA A 145 -16.84 -2.18 11.84
CA ALA A 145 -18.03 -1.57 12.46
C ALA A 145 -18.03 -0.04 12.34
N ILE A 146 -16.86 0.59 12.46
CA ILE A 146 -16.72 2.06 12.30
C ILE A 146 -16.96 2.45 10.85
N ILE A 147 -16.37 1.73 9.88
CA ILE A 147 -16.51 2.02 8.45
C ILE A 147 -17.95 1.84 7.99
N ASP A 148 -18.59 0.74 8.39
CA ASP A 148 -19.99 0.47 8.05
C ASP A 148 -20.92 1.56 8.59
N MET A 149 -20.67 2.04 9.82
CA MET A 149 -21.40 3.16 10.41
C MET A 149 -21.18 4.46 9.64
N MET A 150 -19.96 4.75 9.16
CA MET A 150 -19.67 5.95 8.36
C MET A 150 -20.41 5.95 7.03
N LEU A 151 -20.63 4.78 6.44
CA LEU A 151 -21.23 4.61 5.11
C LEU A 151 -22.73 4.32 5.15
N GLU A 152 -23.32 4.05 6.31
CA GLU A 152 -24.71 3.62 6.48
C GLU A 152 -25.73 4.52 5.75
N LYS A 153 -25.49 5.82 5.74
CA LYS A 153 -26.42 6.80 5.17
C LYS A 153 -26.04 7.33 3.78
N ILE A 154 -24.97 6.80 3.21
CA ILE A 154 -24.43 7.21 1.90
C ILE A 154 -24.10 6.00 1.03
N PRO A 155 -25.10 5.14 0.73
CA PRO A 155 -24.85 3.87 0.02
C PRO A 155 -24.25 4.07 -1.38
N GLU A 156 -24.59 5.14 -2.09
CA GLU A 156 -24.05 5.44 -3.42
C GLU A 156 -22.54 5.70 -3.36
N VAL A 157 -22.09 6.35 -2.29
CA VAL A 157 -20.67 6.60 -2.03
C VAL A 157 -19.97 5.28 -1.68
N ALA A 158 -20.63 4.43 -0.90
CA ALA A 158 -20.09 3.09 -0.58
C ALA A 158 -19.90 2.24 -1.83
N GLU A 159 -20.89 2.20 -2.72
CA GLU A 159 -20.81 1.48 -4.00
C GLU A 159 -19.67 2.00 -4.88
N GLU A 160 -19.50 3.32 -4.97
CA GLU A 160 -18.42 3.93 -5.74
C GLU A 160 -17.04 3.63 -5.14
N LEU A 161 -16.90 3.68 -3.82
CA LEU A 161 -15.68 3.28 -3.13
C LEU A 161 -15.31 1.82 -3.44
N VAL A 162 -16.27 0.90 -3.33
CA VAL A 162 -16.08 -0.52 -3.66
C VAL A 162 -15.70 -0.70 -5.13
N ARG A 163 -16.39 0.00 -6.04
CA ARG A 163 -16.11 -0.05 -7.48
C ARG A 163 -14.68 0.40 -7.81
N ARG A 164 -14.14 1.34 -7.05
CA ARG A 164 -12.76 1.84 -7.21
C ARG A 164 -11.73 1.04 -6.44
N GLY A 165 -12.15 0.01 -5.71
CA GLY A 165 -11.25 -0.86 -4.96
C GLY A 165 -10.75 -0.25 -3.66
N ALA A 166 -11.54 0.64 -3.03
CA ALA A 166 -11.21 1.18 -1.72
C ALA A 166 -11.18 0.07 -0.66
N GLU A 167 -10.12 0.03 0.10
CA GLU A 167 -9.89 -0.93 1.18
C GLU A 167 -9.27 -0.21 2.38
N VAL A 168 -9.32 -0.85 3.54
CA VAL A 168 -8.65 -0.35 4.75
C VAL A 168 -7.71 -1.40 5.30
N SER A 169 -6.47 -1.00 5.54
CA SER A 169 -5.42 -1.84 6.11
C SER A 169 -5.15 -1.43 7.55
N VAL A 170 -5.23 -2.40 8.46
CA VAL A 170 -4.84 -2.17 9.87
C VAL A 170 -3.45 -2.73 10.08
N PHE A 171 -2.52 -1.90 10.56
CA PHE A 171 -1.16 -2.31 10.88
C PHE A 171 -0.95 -2.46 12.39
N GLY A 172 -0.11 -3.41 12.77
CA GLY A 172 0.08 -3.81 14.16
C GLY A 172 0.87 -2.80 15.00
N LEU A 173 0.94 -3.06 16.31
CA LEU A 173 1.59 -2.17 17.29
C LEU A 173 3.10 -1.94 17.03
N LEU A 174 3.75 -2.86 16.32
CA LEU A 174 5.18 -2.80 15.98
C LEU A 174 5.44 -2.33 14.55
N GLU A 175 4.40 -1.92 13.86
CA GLU A 175 4.43 -1.48 12.47
C GLU A 175 4.05 0.02 12.38
N ASN A 176 4.30 0.61 11.24
CA ASN A 176 3.82 1.94 10.88
C ASN A 176 3.11 1.89 9.52
N ALA A 177 2.51 3.01 9.10
CA ALA A 177 1.78 3.08 7.85
C ALA A 177 2.61 2.68 6.62
N TYR A 178 3.94 2.85 6.66
CA TYR A 178 4.83 2.50 5.55
C TYR A 178 5.18 1.00 5.48
N ASP A 179 4.83 0.24 6.50
CA ASP A 179 4.94 -1.22 6.44
C ASP A 179 3.79 -1.84 5.67
N VAL A 180 2.70 -1.09 5.48
CA VAL A 180 1.54 -1.50 4.69
C VAL A 180 1.89 -1.49 3.19
N PRO A 181 1.65 -2.59 2.46
CA PRO A 181 2.02 -2.71 1.05
C PRO A 181 1.57 -1.55 0.16
N GLU A 182 0.37 -1.05 0.36
CA GLU A 182 -0.22 0.04 -0.40
C GLU A 182 0.50 1.37 -0.21
N HIS A 183 1.23 1.53 0.89
CA HIS A 183 1.93 2.77 1.24
C HIS A 183 3.45 2.64 1.22
N ARG A 184 3.97 1.51 0.73
CA ARG A 184 5.41 1.25 0.57
C ARG A 184 6.00 1.92 -0.66
N MET A 185 5.71 3.17 -0.83
CA MET A 185 6.17 3.92 -1.99
C MET A 185 7.51 4.57 -1.69
N GLY A 186 8.61 3.82 -1.60
CA GLY A 186 9.99 4.35 -1.61
C GLY A 186 10.31 5.60 -0.78
N TYR A 187 9.28 6.19 -0.19
CA TYR A 187 9.33 7.50 0.43
C TYR A 187 9.85 7.45 1.85
N LEU A 188 10.69 8.23 2.06
CA LEU A 188 11.44 8.76 3.14
C LEU A 188 10.76 9.26 4.34
N LEU A 189 9.48 9.13 4.48
CA LEU A 189 8.78 9.50 5.69
C LEU A 189 8.93 8.44 6.80
N ALA A 190 9.75 7.41 6.57
CA ALA A 190 10.11 6.39 7.55
C ALA A 190 10.68 6.92 8.87
N THR A 191 10.98 8.22 8.95
CA THR A 191 11.44 8.88 10.19
C THR A 191 10.30 9.41 11.04
N ARG A 192 9.07 9.47 10.52
CA ARG A 192 7.89 9.92 11.28
C ARG A 192 6.97 8.74 11.55
N HIS A 193 6.58 8.60 12.80
CA HIS A 193 5.50 7.68 13.14
C HIS A 193 4.18 8.30 12.64
N VAL A 194 3.56 7.67 11.65
CA VAL A 194 2.27 8.07 11.07
C VAL A 194 1.22 7.08 11.51
N ALA A 195 0.14 7.57 12.09
CA ALA A 195 -0.92 6.73 12.66
C ALA A 195 -1.87 6.14 11.60
N GLY A 196 -1.88 6.70 10.39
CA GLY A 196 -2.68 6.25 9.27
C GLY A 196 -2.38 7.02 7.99
N TYR A 197 -3.01 6.59 6.90
CA TYR A 197 -3.03 7.27 5.61
C TYR A 197 -4.43 7.21 5.00
N GLY A 198 -4.87 8.30 4.40
CA GLY A 198 -6.14 8.38 3.69
C GLY A 198 -6.02 7.88 2.25
N GLY A 199 -7.10 7.25 1.77
CA GLY A 199 -7.21 6.85 0.37
C GLY A 199 -7.44 8.05 -0.56
N GLU A 200 -6.91 7.97 -1.76
CA GLU A 200 -7.08 8.94 -2.84
C GLU A 200 -7.35 8.24 -4.18
N MET A 201 -7.66 9.00 -5.24
CA MET A 201 -8.08 8.42 -6.54
C MET A 201 -7.04 7.49 -7.17
N THR A 202 -5.76 7.77 -6.98
CA THR A 202 -4.65 6.97 -7.51
C THR A 202 -4.29 5.78 -6.62
N ASN A 203 -4.62 5.89 -5.31
CA ASN A 203 -4.44 4.83 -4.32
C ASN A 203 -5.61 4.86 -3.33
N PRO A 204 -6.71 4.16 -3.62
CA PRO A 204 -7.93 4.23 -2.81
C PRO A 204 -7.82 3.50 -1.47
N ALA A 205 -6.66 2.92 -1.15
CA ALA A 205 -6.42 2.23 0.11
C ALA A 205 -6.15 3.23 1.24
N SER A 206 -6.87 3.09 2.34
CA SER A 206 -6.56 3.77 3.62
C SER A 206 -5.83 2.81 4.56
N SER A 207 -5.06 3.36 5.49
CA SER A 207 -4.44 2.55 6.56
C SER A 207 -4.61 3.19 7.92
N ILE A 208 -4.53 2.37 8.96
CA ILE A 208 -4.71 2.80 10.35
C ILE A 208 -3.91 1.93 11.32
N SER A 209 -3.37 2.57 12.36
CA SER A 209 -2.72 1.88 13.46
C SER A 209 -3.72 1.12 14.33
N GLU A 210 -3.40 -0.14 14.66
CA GLU A 210 -4.11 -0.92 15.66
C GLU A 210 -4.26 -0.14 16.97
N ALA A 211 -3.18 0.51 17.44
CA ALA A 211 -3.19 1.30 18.68
C ALA A 211 -4.28 2.38 18.69
N ASN A 212 -4.53 3.02 17.55
CA ASN A 212 -5.58 4.04 17.47
C ASN A 212 -6.99 3.41 17.44
N VAL A 213 -7.19 2.34 16.69
CA VAL A 213 -8.48 1.64 16.61
C VAL A 213 -8.93 1.13 17.97
N ILE A 214 -8.02 0.54 18.78
CA ILE A 214 -8.33 0.08 20.12
C ILE A 214 -8.27 1.18 21.18
N ARG A 215 -7.83 2.38 20.80
CA ARG A 215 -7.61 3.52 21.71
C ARG A 215 -6.63 3.18 22.85
N LEU A 216 -5.51 2.59 22.49
CA LEU A 216 -4.46 2.27 23.46
C LEU A 216 -3.85 3.55 24.01
N ARG A 217 -4.11 3.88 25.28
CA ARG A 217 -3.76 5.17 25.90
C ARG A 217 -2.49 5.16 26.72
N THR A 218 -1.99 3.99 27.06
CA THR A 218 -0.85 3.83 27.95
C THR A 218 0.12 2.78 27.45
N GLY A 219 1.36 2.84 27.88
CA GLY A 219 2.41 1.89 27.52
C GLY A 219 3.22 2.36 26.29
N ARG A 220 4.21 1.55 25.93
CA ARG A 220 5.19 1.87 24.88
C ARG A 220 4.55 2.10 23.51
N TYR A 221 3.44 1.44 23.23
CA TYR A 221 2.76 1.46 21.93
C TYR A 221 1.46 2.28 21.97
N ALA A 222 1.31 3.16 22.98
CA ALA A 222 0.15 4.03 23.08
C ALA A 222 0.01 4.89 21.81
N THR A 223 -1.24 5.11 21.40
CA THR A 223 -1.50 6.02 20.26
C THR A 223 -1.10 7.44 20.61
N SER A 224 -0.48 8.14 19.67
CA SER A 224 -0.19 9.57 19.77
C SER A 224 -1.46 10.44 19.74
N TYR A 225 -2.59 9.82 19.36
CA TYR A 225 -3.90 10.49 19.19
C TYR A 225 -4.98 9.84 20.07
N PRO A 226 -4.87 9.93 21.42
CA PRO A 226 -5.76 9.18 22.33
C PRO A 226 -7.21 9.67 22.31
N ASN A 227 -7.44 10.90 21.87
CA ASN A 227 -8.76 11.53 21.83
C ASN A 227 -9.38 11.55 20.43
N GLU A 228 -8.61 11.19 19.40
CA GLU A 228 -9.03 11.21 18.00
C GLU A 228 -9.15 9.79 17.47
N MET A 229 -10.16 9.53 16.65
CA MET A 229 -10.28 8.31 15.87
C MET A 229 -9.70 8.58 14.48
N ILE A 230 -8.42 8.34 14.34
CA ILE A 230 -7.69 8.58 13.07
C ILE A 230 -8.28 7.75 11.93
N LEU A 231 -8.86 6.58 12.19
CA LEU A 231 -9.59 5.81 11.17
C LEU A 231 -10.71 6.65 10.50
N VAL A 232 -11.46 7.42 11.30
CA VAL A 232 -12.53 8.29 10.77
C VAL A 232 -11.94 9.40 9.90
N HIS A 233 -10.80 9.96 10.30
CA HIS A 233 -10.10 10.98 9.52
C HIS A 233 -9.58 10.41 8.19
N GLU A 234 -8.81 9.33 8.24
CA GLU A 234 -8.17 8.75 7.05
C GLU A 234 -9.17 8.13 6.08
N PHE A 235 -10.17 7.43 6.59
CA PHE A 235 -11.23 6.89 5.73
C PHE A 235 -12.16 8.00 5.22
N GLY A 236 -12.29 9.11 5.97
CA GLY A 236 -12.95 10.33 5.51
C GLY A 236 -12.31 10.91 4.24
N HIS A 237 -10.98 10.84 4.11
CA HIS A 237 -10.30 11.18 2.85
C HIS A 237 -10.76 10.28 1.70
N ALA A 238 -10.83 8.96 1.89
CA ALA A 238 -11.31 8.05 0.87
C ALA A 238 -12.77 8.34 0.48
N ILE A 239 -13.65 8.60 1.44
CA ILE A 239 -15.03 9.01 1.18
C ILE A 239 -15.07 10.26 0.29
N HIS A 240 -14.32 11.29 0.66
CA HIS A 240 -14.31 12.56 -0.08
C HIS A 240 -13.59 12.44 -1.43
N LEU A 241 -12.33 11.98 -1.42
CA LEU A 241 -11.46 12.03 -2.60
C LEU A 241 -11.75 10.93 -3.61
N VAL A 242 -12.24 9.78 -3.18
CA VAL A 242 -12.53 8.62 -4.03
C VAL A 242 -14.02 8.48 -4.28
N GLY A 243 -14.82 8.34 -3.22
CA GLY A 243 -16.25 8.09 -3.34
C GLY A 243 -17.00 9.25 -3.95
N MET A 244 -16.92 10.43 -3.35
CA MET A 244 -17.64 11.63 -3.81
C MET A 244 -17.09 12.19 -5.13
N ASN A 245 -15.77 12.28 -5.28
CA ASN A 245 -15.18 12.70 -6.54
C ASN A 245 -15.52 11.74 -7.68
N GLY A 246 -15.61 10.45 -7.37
CA GLY A 246 -16.01 9.43 -8.33
C GLY A 246 -17.41 9.61 -8.84
N LEU A 247 -18.35 10.00 -7.98
CA LEU A 247 -19.73 10.30 -8.33
C LEU A 247 -19.89 11.65 -9.05
N LYS A 248 -18.84 12.49 -9.04
CA LYS A 248 -18.89 13.87 -9.54
C LYS A 248 -20.01 14.70 -8.90
N ASP A 249 -20.36 14.36 -7.67
CA ASP A 249 -21.35 15.10 -6.92
C ASP A 249 -20.71 16.35 -6.28
N GLN A 250 -20.67 17.40 -7.10
CA GLN A 250 -20.12 18.69 -6.69
C GLN A 250 -20.90 19.28 -5.50
N THR A 251 -22.21 19.01 -5.43
CA THR A 251 -23.08 19.54 -4.37
C THR A 251 -22.68 19.00 -3.01
N LEU A 252 -22.44 17.71 -2.89
CA LEU A 252 -22.04 17.06 -1.66
C LEU A 252 -20.61 17.47 -1.23
N ALA A 253 -19.70 17.58 -2.19
CA ALA A 253 -18.34 18.09 -1.95
C ALA A 253 -18.36 19.55 -1.46
N ASP A 254 -19.25 20.38 -1.98
CA ASP A 254 -19.41 21.77 -1.58
C ASP A 254 -20.06 21.90 -0.19
N MET A 255 -21.01 21.03 0.15
CA MET A 255 -21.58 20.96 1.50
C MET A 255 -20.50 20.63 2.55
N ILE A 256 -19.67 19.64 2.28
CA ILE A 256 -18.57 19.26 3.19
C ILE A 256 -17.56 20.39 3.36
N ARG A 257 -17.16 21.05 2.28
CA ARG A 257 -16.24 22.21 2.38
C ARG A 257 -16.83 23.33 3.22
N LYS A 258 -18.15 23.53 3.15
CA LYS A 258 -18.84 24.55 3.92
C LYS A 258 -18.89 24.21 5.40
N ASP A 259 -19.04 22.94 5.75
CA ASP A 259 -19.07 22.50 7.15
C ASP A 259 -17.67 22.44 7.79
N MET A 260 -16.59 22.42 6.97
CA MET A 260 -15.20 22.45 7.43
C MET A 260 -14.60 23.86 7.51
N SER A 261 -15.30 24.88 7.07
CA SER A 261 -14.90 26.30 7.10
C SER A 261 -15.49 27.03 8.30
#